data_51014ba7953b20ed2bb676ec022bf14d
#
_entry.id   51014ba7953b20ed2bb676ec022bf14d
#
_cell.length_a   1.000
_cell.length_b   1.000
_cell.length_c   1.000
_cell.angle_alpha   90.00
_cell.angle_beta   90.00
_cell.angle_gamma   90.00
#
_symmetry.space_group_name_H-M   'P 1'
#
loop_
_entity.id
_entity.type
_entity.pdbx_description
1 polymer ?
#
loop_
_entity_poly.entity_id
_entity_poly.type
_entity_poly.pdbx_seq_one_letter_code
_entity_poly.pdbx_strand_id
1 'polypeptide(L)'
;MRKYLIIILLAVGLAGASAQRAMNRPYVDDKLVHFGFSLGMNFMSYSVVESLEPVSGRLDGGTFSNQILHARVSSLFPGFSVGFIADLRLARYLNLRFTPELHFGERTITYVSESGDLGKFSTDILCMPITFPLMLKWSADRESNYRPYVIGGGGVSYDFGQDKEKMVLQKPLDYFIQVGFGCDFYFSWFKLCPELKYQLGFNNALTPINERSEGISADADGFYTNAIKHLRSHMITLTFNFE
;
A
#
# COMPACT_ATOMS: atom_id res chain seq x y z
N MET A 1 -25.07 17.32 -16.61
CA MET A 1 -25.79 16.44 -15.68
C MET A 1 -26.65 15.39 -16.40
N ARG A 2 -27.48 15.75 -17.38
CA ARG A 2 -28.35 14.80 -18.11
C ARG A 2 -27.62 13.64 -18.82
N LYS A 3 -26.41 13.88 -19.36
CA LYS A 3 -25.59 12.85 -20.03
C LYS A 3 -25.06 11.78 -19.07
N TYR A 4 -24.66 12.16 -17.85
CA TYR A 4 -24.16 11.23 -16.84
C TYR A 4 -25.30 10.39 -16.23
N LEU A 5 -26.50 10.96 -16.13
CA LEU A 5 -27.69 10.22 -15.69
C LEU A 5 -28.05 9.08 -16.65
N ILE A 6 -27.93 9.33 -17.96
CA ILE A 6 -28.20 8.33 -19.00
C ILE A 6 -27.15 7.20 -18.94
N ILE A 7 -25.88 7.52 -18.69
CA ILE A 7 -24.80 6.52 -18.56
C ILE A 7 -25.02 5.65 -17.31
N ILE A 8 -25.43 6.26 -16.18
CA ILE A 8 -25.75 5.54 -14.94
C ILE A 8 -26.97 4.64 -15.15
N LEU A 9 -28.03 5.13 -15.81
CA LEU A 9 -29.23 4.33 -16.13
C LEU A 9 -28.92 3.18 -17.09
N LEU A 10 -28.04 3.37 -18.08
CA LEU A 10 -27.58 2.31 -18.98
C LEU A 10 -26.73 1.27 -18.23
N ALA A 11 -25.86 1.70 -17.30
CA ALA A 11 -25.08 0.80 -16.47
C ALA A 11 -25.94 -0.06 -15.53
N VAL A 12 -26.97 0.55 -14.93
CA VAL A 12 -27.94 -0.14 -14.07
C VAL A 12 -28.85 -1.09 -14.90
N GLY A 13 -29.21 -0.71 -16.12
CA GLY A 13 -30.00 -1.55 -17.02
C GLY A 13 -29.28 -2.81 -17.51
N LEU A 14 -27.97 -2.74 -17.69
CA LEU A 14 -27.12 -3.89 -18.05
C LEU A 14 -26.94 -4.89 -16.90
N ALA A 15 -27.09 -4.45 -15.65
CA ALA A 15 -27.01 -5.33 -14.48
C ALA A 15 -28.25 -6.24 -14.34
N GLY A 16 -29.38 -5.91 -14.97
CA GLY A 16 -30.64 -6.67 -14.90
C GLY A 16 -30.80 -7.82 -15.90
N ALA A 17 -29.88 -7.99 -16.85
CA ALA A 17 -29.93 -9.08 -17.83
C ALA A 17 -29.27 -10.38 -17.29
N SER A 18 -29.74 -10.88 -16.16
CA SER A 18 -29.35 -12.18 -15.62
C SER A 18 -30.10 -13.30 -16.39
N ALA A 19 -29.68 -13.59 -17.63
CA ALA A 19 -29.93 -14.90 -18.17
C ALA A 19 -29.33 -15.92 -17.18
N GLN A 20 -30.07 -16.96 -16.78
CA GLN A 20 -29.60 -18.03 -15.88
C GLN A 20 -28.35 -18.69 -16.50
N ARG A 21 -27.18 -18.07 -16.20
CA ARG A 21 -25.91 -18.66 -16.61
C ARG A 21 -25.64 -19.87 -15.73
N ALA A 22 -25.28 -20.99 -16.35
CA ALA A 22 -24.85 -22.18 -15.63
C ALA A 22 -23.75 -21.79 -14.62
N MET A 23 -23.86 -22.30 -13.39
CA MET A 23 -22.88 -22.05 -12.32
C MET A 23 -21.57 -22.74 -12.69
N ASN A 24 -20.52 -21.95 -12.90
CA ASN A 24 -19.18 -22.47 -13.14
C ASN A 24 -18.57 -23.00 -11.85
N ARG A 25 -17.90 -24.15 -11.87
CA ARG A 25 -17.18 -24.73 -10.71
C ARG A 25 -18.04 -24.77 -9.44
N PRO A 26 -19.18 -25.49 -9.40
CA PRO A 26 -20.16 -25.39 -8.30
C PRO A 26 -19.61 -25.81 -6.93
N TYR A 27 -18.61 -26.69 -6.88
CA TYR A 27 -18.04 -27.23 -5.64
C TYR A 27 -16.68 -26.62 -5.27
N VAL A 28 -16.23 -25.55 -5.95
CA VAL A 28 -14.92 -24.98 -5.68
C VAL A 28 -14.84 -24.39 -4.27
N ASP A 29 -15.91 -23.76 -3.82
CA ASP A 29 -15.96 -23.13 -2.48
C ASP A 29 -16.09 -24.14 -1.33
N ASP A 30 -16.32 -25.42 -1.63
CA ASP A 30 -16.40 -26.48 -0.63
C ASP A 30 -15.04 -27.04 -0.22
N LYS A 31 -14.00 -26.74 -0.98
CA LYS A 31 -12.64 -27.14 -0.65
C LYS A 31 -12.17 -26.44 0.61
N LEU A 32 -11.44 -27.18 1.47
CA LEU A 32 -10.91 -26.64 2.72
C LEU A 32 -9.81 -25.61 2.48
N VAL A 33 -8.96 -25.84 1.49
CA VAL A 33 -7.81 -24.98 1.18
C VAL A 33 -7.81 -24.62 -0.31
N HIS A 34 -7.51 -23.36 -0.59
CA HIS A 34 -7.28 -22.85 -1.93
C HIS A 34 -5.89 -22.24 -2.00
N PHE A 35 -5.25 -22.42 -3.12
CA PHE A 35 -3.98 -21.78 -3.44
C PHE A 35 -4.12 -20.99 -4.73
N GLY A 36 -3.35 -19.93 -4.81
CA GLY A 36 -3.34 -19.07 -5.96
C GLY A 36 -2.15 -18.14 -6.00
N PHE A 37 -2.14 -17.26 -6.96
CA PHE A 37 -1.16 -16.18 -7.06
C PHE A 37 -1.89 -14.85 -7.28
N SER A 38 -1.22 -13.78 -6.88
CA SER A 38 -1.72 -12.42 -7.05
C SER A 38 -0.76 -11.60 -7.89
N LEU A 39 -1.35 -10.78 -8.75
CA LEU A 39 -0.66 -9.73 -9.49
C LEU A 39 -1.40 -8.42 -9.24
N GLY A 40 -0.68 -7.34 -9.03
CA GLY A 40 -1.35 -6.10 -8.71
C GLY A 40 -0.53 -4.85 -8.98
N MET A 41 -1.23 -3.73 -8.84
CA MET A 41 -0.65 -2.39 -8.82
C MET A 41 -0.75 -1.86 -7.40
N ASN A 42 0.31 -1.20 -6.94
CA ASN A 42 0.32 -0.56 -5.64
C ASN A 42 0.63 0.94 -5.79
N PHE A 43 0.14 1.71 -4.83
CA PHE A 43 0.42 3.12 -4.66
C PHE A 43 0.89 3.32 -3.23
N MET A 44 2.19 3.51 -3.09
CA MET A 44 2.82 3.70 -1.79
C MET A 44 2.90 5.19 -1.45
N SER A 45 2.65 5.52 -0.19
CA SER A 45 2.70 6.89 0.29
C SER A 45 3.13 6.94 1.75
N TYR A 46 3.40 8.15 2.25
CA TYR A 46 3.62 8.43 3.65
C TYR A 46 2.62 9.44 4.18
N SER A 47 2.25 9.30 5.43
CA SER A 47 1.72 10.40 6.23
C SER A 47 2.87 10.99 7.02
N VAL A 48 3.20 12.25 6.73
CA VAL A 48 4.29 12.99 7.37
C VAL A 48 3.70 13.89 8.45
N VAL A 49 4.23 13.79 9.67
CA VAL A 49 4.02 14.79 10.72
C VAL A 49 5.29 15.62 10.79
N GLU A 50 5.18 16.88 10.41
CA GLU A 50 6.29 17.82 10.38
C GLU A 50 6.75 18.17 11.81
N SER A 51 8.07 18.38 11.96
CA SER A 51 8.64 18.99 13.15
C SER A 51 8.79 20.48 12.87
N LEU A 52 7.93 21.32 13.35
CA LEU A 52 8.03 22.76 13.15
C LEU A 52 9.21 23.40 13.94
N GLU A 53 10.17 22.61 14.39
CA GLU A 53 11.37 23.07 15.06
C GLU A 53 12.39 23.58 14.02
N PRO A 54 13.08 24.70 14.33
CA PRO A 54 14.12 25.21 13.44
C PRO A 54 15.26 24.21 13.32
N VAL A 55 15.61 23.87 12.09
CA VAL A 55 16.74 23.00 11.78
C VAL A 55 17.93 23.80 11.28
N SER A 56 19.12 23.32 11.58
CA SER A 56 20.37 23.91 11.15
C SER A 56 21.26 22.79 10.60
N GLY A 57 21.95 23.05 9.50
CA GLY A 57 22.79 22.06 8.86
C GLY A 57 23.63 22.65 7.75
N ARG A 58 24.51 21.83 7.19
CA ARG A 58 25.41 22.18 6.09
C ARG A 58 24.95 21.46 4.84
N LEU A 59 24.68 22.23 3.80
CA LEU A 59 24.36 21.73 2.47
C LEU A 59 25.41 22.22 1.45
N ASP A 60 25.45 21.57 0.29
CA ASP A 60 26.29 22.02 -0.82
C ASP A 60 25.92 23.46 -1.21
N GLY A 61 26.76 24.40 -0.83
CA GLY A 61 26.56 25.82 -1.10
C GLY A 61 26.49 26.72 0.14
N GLY A 62 26.43 26.18 1.36
CA GLY A 62 26.43 27.00 2.56
C GLY A 62 25.99 26.33 3.84
N THR A 63 26.18 27.05 4.94
CA THR A 63 25.63 26.68 6.26
C THR A 63 24.31 27.42 6.44
N PHE A 64 23.24 26.67 6.64
CA PHE A 64 21.92 27.21 6.93
C PHE A 64 21.62 27.04 8.41
N SER A 65 21.13 28.07 9.04
CA SER A 65 20.77 28.06 10.45
C SER A 65 19.35 28.54 10.64
N ASN A 66 18.65 27.93 11.57
CA ASN A 66 17.31 28.33 11.99
C ASN A 66 16.27 28.33 10.89
N GLN A 67 16.28 27.30 10.02
CA GLN A 67 15.33 27.15 8.92
C GLN A 67 14.17 26.24 9.34
N ILE A 68 12.93 26.63 9.01
CA ILE A 68 11.75 25.77 9.14
C ILE A 68 11.52 25.09 7.81
N LEU A 69 11.55 23.75 7.80
CA LEU A 69 11.33 22.93 6.62
C LEU A 69 9.97 22.25 6.69
N HIS A 70 9.21 22.41 5.60
CA HIS A 70 7.97 21.66 5.37
C HIS A 70 8.24 20.43 4.54
N ALA A 71 7.97 19.26 5.10
CA ALA A 71 8.11 17.98 4.41
C ALA A 71 6.74 17.48 3.93
N ARG A 72 6.55 17.39 2.62
CA ARG A 72 5.30 16.95 2.01
C ARG A 72 5.51 15.76 1.10
N VAL A 73 4.55 14.84 1.05
CA VAL A 73 4.54 13.79 0.04
C VAL A 73 4.05 14.41 -1.28
N SER A 74 4.87 14.30 -2.30
CA SER A 74 4.68 15.05 -3.55
C SER A 74 3.87 14.30 -4.60
N SER A 75 4.01 12.96 -4.70
CA SER A 75 3.45 12.19 -5.81
C SER A 75 3.14 10.76 -5.39
N LEU A 76 2.09 10.19 -5.97
CA LEU A 76 1.77 8.77 -5.90
C LEU A 76 2.26 8.14 -7.20
N PHE A 77 3.36 7.39 -7.14
CA PHE A 77 3.83 6.62 -8.28
C PHE A 77 3.22 5.22 -8.24
N PRO A 78 2.71 4.72 -9.39
CA PRO A 78 2.25 3.36 -9.48
C PRO A 78 3.44 2.40 -9.41
N GLY A 79 3.37 1.48 -8.48
CA GLY A 79 4.26 0.34 -8.37
C GLY A 79 3.53 -0.94 -8.78
N PHE A 80 4.23 -2.07 -8.70
CA PHE A 80 3.60 -3.33 -8.95
C PHE A 80 3.83 -4.32 -7.80
N SER A 81 2.96 -5.33 -7.68
CA SER A 81 3.03 -6.34 -6.64
C SER A 81 2.78 -7.72 -7.19
N VAL A 82 3.49 -8.69 -6.63
CA VAL A 82 3.30 -10.12 -6.90
C VAL A 82 3.23 -10.88 -5.59
N GLY A 83 2.41 -11.91 -5.54
CA GLY A 83 2.26 -12.68 -4.32
C GLY A 83 1.66 -14.05 -4.54
N PHE A 84 1.61 -14.80 -3.44
CA PHE A 84 0.94 -16.09 -3.36
C PHE A 84 -0.26 -15.98 -2.42
N ILE A 85 -1.23 -16.84 -2.63
CA ILE A 85 -2.45 -16.90 -1.84
C ILE A 85 -2.55 -18.30 -1.25
N ALA A 86 -2.79 -18.34 0.05
CA ALA A 86 -3.26 -19.53 0.75
C ALA A 86 -4.53 -19.12 1.50
N ASP A 87 -5.65 -19.72 1.13
CA ASP A 87 -6.98 -19.40 1.67
C ASP A 87 -7.54 -20.65 2.35
N LEU A 88 -7.78 -20.58 3.65
CA LEU A 88 -8.32 -21.67 4.48
C LEU A 88 -9.76 -21.35 4.83
N ARG A 89 -10.68 -22.21 4.43
CA ARG A 89 -12.10 -22.10 4.78
C ARG A 89 -12.32 -22.46 6.26
N LEU A 90 -12.77 -21.48 7.04
CA LEU A 90 -13.12 -21.67 8.44
C LEU A 90 -14.61 -21.99 8.62
N ALA A 91 -15.46 -21.32 7.83
CA ALA A 91 -16.91 -21.48 7.84
C ALA A 91 -17.49 -21.18 6.44
N ARG A 92 -18.82 -21.31 6.29
CA ARG A 92 -19.52 -21.10 5.02
C ARG A 92 -19.24 -19.72 4.39
N TYR A 93 -19.08 -18.71 5.22
CA TYR A 93 -18.89 -17.32 4.80
C TYR A 93 -17.53 -16.73 5.22
N LEU A 94 -16.73 -17.49 5.98
CA LEU A 94 -15.53 -16.98 6.61
C LEU A 94 -14.32 -17.83 6.20
N ASN A 95 -13.32 -17.17 5.65
CA ASN A 95 -12.04 -17.75 5.29
C ASN A 95 -10.91 -17.00 6.00
N LEU A 96 -9.84 -17.73 6.33
CA LEU A 96 -8.57 -17.18 6.77
C LEU A 96 -7.64 -17.18 5.57
N ARG A 97 -7.20 -16.00 5.15
CA ARG A 97 -6.33 -15.82 3.98
C ARG A 97 -4.96 -15.33 4.41
N PHE A 98 -3.94 -15.99 3.91
CA PHE A 98 -2.55 -15.59 4.03
C PHE A 98 -1.99 -15.28 2.65
N THR A 99 -1.50 -14.05 2.44
CA THR A 99 -1.05 -13.56 1.13
C THR A 99 0.31 -12.91 1.24
N PRO A 100 1.41 -13.67 1.30
CA PRO A 100 2.73 -13.08 1.18
C PRO A 100 2.86 -12.37 -0.17
N GLU A 101 3.13 -11.06 -0.14
CA GLU A 101 3.22 -10.21 -1.33
C GLU A 101 4.53 -9.43 -1.32
N LEU A 102 5.23 -9.42 -2.45
CA LEU A 102 6.37 -8.56 -2.71
C LEU A 102 5.88 -7.35 -3.52
N HIS A 103 6.19 -6.17 -3.03
CA HIS A 103 5.81 -4.92 -3.65
C HIS A 103 7.04 -4.20 -4.17
N PHE A 104 6.90 -3.56 -5.33
CA PHE A 104 7.90 -2.69 -5.91
C PHE A 104 7.27 -1.32 -6.11
N GLY A 105 7.91 -0.29 -5.62
CA GLY A 105 7.39 1.06 -5.74
C GLY A 105 8.39 2.10 -5.27
N GLU A 106 8.00 3.34 -5.45
CA GLU A 106 8.78 4.51 -5.10
C GLU A 106 7.92 5.49 -4.30
N ARG A 107 8.54 6.19 -3.37
CA ARG A 107 7.91 7.22 -2.56
C ARG A 107 8.75 8.49 -2.61
N THR A 108 8.11 9.62 -2.90
CA THR A 108 8.78 10.91 -3.00
C THR A 108 8.42 11.81 -1.84
N ILE A 109 9.42 12.34 -1.16
CA ILE A 109 9.26 13.38 -0.13
C ILE A 109 9.85 14.66 -0.69
N THR A 110 9.07 15.73 -0.64
CA THR A 110 9.49 17.07 -1.07
C THR A 110 9.60 17.97 0.14
N TYR A 111 10.74 18.63 0.26
CA TYR A 111 11.03 19.64 1.27
C TYR A 111 10.93 21.03 0.67
N VAL A 112 10.30 21.92 1.42
CA VAL A 112 10.17 23.34 1.06
C VAL A 112 10.53 24.18 2.28
N SER A 113 11.46 25.12 2.14
CA SER A 113 11.78 26.06 3.20
C SER A 113 10.72 27.15 3.26
N GLU A 114 10.33 27.57 4.48
CA GLU A 114 9.42 28.69 4.70
C GLU A 114 10.01 30.02 4.22
N SER A 115 11.32 30.21 4.36
CA SER A 115 12.01 31.43 3.89
C SER A 115 12.12 31.51 2.37
N GLY A 116 11.93 30.39 1.64
CA GLY A 116 12.08 30.31 0.18
C GLY A 116 13.53 30.29 -0.31
N ASP A 117 14.52 30.46 0.56
CA ASP A 117 15.93 30.58 0.19
C ASP A 117 16.55 29.26 -0.30
N LEU A 118 15.99 28.11 0.14
CA LEU A 118 16.50 26.77 -0.20
C LEU A 118 15.86 26.15 -1.44
N GLY A 119 14.84 26.79 -2.03
CA GLY A 119 14.09 26.20 -3.14
C GLY A 119 13.31 24.95 -2.73
N LYS A 120 12.94 24.13 -3.73
CA LYS A 120 12.28 22.83 -3.53
C LYS A 120 13.31 21.73 -3.68
N PHE A 121 13.39 20.86 -2.69
CA PHE A 121 14.21 19.67 -2.75
C PHE A 121 13.33 18.42 -2.64
N SER A 122 13.49 17.47 -3.57
CA SER A 122 12.74 16.21 -3.57
C SER A 122 13.71 15.04 -3.47
N THR A 123 13.38 14.07 -2.63
CA THR A 123 14.11 12.81 -2.52
C THR A 123 13.19 11.65 -2.81
N ASP A 124 13.66 10.77 -3.70
CA ASP A 124 12.94 9.58 -4.09
C ASP A 124 13.50 8.37 -3.32
N ILE A 125 12.61 7.61 -2.73
CA ILE A 125 12.92 6.48 -1.87
C ILE A 125 12.36 5.23 -2.55
N LEU A 126 13.25 4.40 -3.10
CA LEU A 126 12.89 3.10 -3.62
C LEU A 126 12.47 2.20 -2.45
N CYS A 127 11.32 1.56 -2.58
CA CYS A 127 10.75 0.67 -1.58
C CYS A 127 10.47 -0.70 -2.21
N MET A 128 11.00 -1.74 -1.56
CA MET A 128 10.74 -3.13 -1.94
C MET A 128 10.29 -3.93 -0.71
N PRO A 129 9.13 -3.60 -0.12
CA PRO A 129 8.63 -4.34 1.02
C PRO A 129 8.08 -5.70 0.62
N ILE A 130 8.42 -6.73 1.40
CA ILE A 130 7.69 -7.97 1.46
C ILE A 130 6.71 -7.91 2.63
N THR A 131 5.45 -8.24 2.37
CA THR A 131 4.38 -8.22 3.37
C THR A 131 3.88 -9.62 3.65
N PHE A 132 3.52 -9.87 4.91
CA PHE A 132 2.96 -11.13 5.38
C PHE A 132 1.64 -10.85 6.11
N PRO A 133 0.55 -10.54 5.38
CA PRO A 133 -0.75 -10.28 5.96
C PRO A 133 -1.46 -11.59 6.31
N LEU A 134 -2.12 -11.59 7.47
CA LEU A 134 -3.09 -12.60 7.86
C LEU A 134 -4.46 -11.94 7.94
N MET A 135 -5.36 -12.35 7.04
CA MET A 135 -6.61 -11.67 6.77
C MET A 135 -7.81 -12.58 7.00
N LEU A 136 -8.89 -12.03 7.54
CA LEU A 136 -10.20 -12.67 7.55
C LEU A 136 -11.00 -12.18 6.34
N LYS A 137 -11.40 -13.09 5.48
CA LYS A 137 -12.24 -12.85 4.30
C LYS A 137 -13.67 -13.25 4.65
N TRP A 138 -14.58 -12.28 4.62
CA TRP A 138 -16.01 -12.52 4.81
C TRP A 138 -16.75 -12.33 3.49
N SER A 139 -17.27 -13.42 2.98
CA SER A 139 -17.92 -13.48 1.67
C SER A 139 -19.43 -13.55 1.82
N ALA A 140 -20.15 -12.88 0.92
CA ALA A 140 -21.61 -13.02 0.78
C ALA A 140 -22.00 -14.37 0.18
N ASP A 141 -23.30 -14.62 0.02
CA ASP A 141 -23.76 -15.75 -0.77
C ASP A 141 -23.34 -15.58 -2.24
N ARG A 142 -23.01 -16.69 -2.86
CA ARG A 142 -22.65 -16.71 -4.26
C ARG A 142 -23.88 -16.55 -5.13
N GLU A 143 -23.84 -15.59 -6.00
CA GLU A 143 -24.90 -15.31 -6.96
C GLU A 143 -24.42 -15.69 -8.37
N SER A 144 -24.89 -16.85 -8.87
CA SER A 144 -24.43 -17.42 -10.16
C SER A 144 -22.90 -17.56 -10.23
N ASN A 145 -22.19 -16.62 -10.89
CA ASN A 145 -20.77 -16.67 -11.13
C ASN A 145 -19.99 -15.51 -10.49
N TYR A 146 -20.57 -14.86 -9.51
CA TYR A 146 -19.87 -13.83 -8.72
C TYR A 146 -20.20 -13.94 -7.23
N ARG A 147 -19.25 -13.54 -6.39
CA ARG A 147 -19.37 -13.57 -4.93
C ARG A 147 -18.61 -12.39 -4.33
N PRO A 148 -19.28 -11.31 -3.91
CA PRO A 148 -18.62 -10.19 -3.27
C PRO A 148 -18.16 -10.55 -1.87
N TYR A 149 -17.09 -9.90 -1.41
CA TYR A 149 -16.55 -10.09 -0.07
C TYR A 149 -15.85 -8.85 0.44
N VAL A 150 -15.68 -8.80 1.75
CA VAL A 150 -14.81 -7.88 2.45
C VAL A 150 -13.69 -8.65 3.13
N ILE A 151 -12.54 -8.01 3.28
CA ILE A 151 -11.37 -8.61 3.88
C ILE A 151 -10.74 -7.64 4.85
N GLY A 152 -10.26 -8.13 5.99
CA GLY A 152 -9.62 -7.31 7.00
C GLY A 152 -8.69 -8.12 7.88
N GLY A 153 -7.60 -7.51 8.30
CA GLY A 153 -6.61 -8.15 9.15
C GLY A 153 -5.38 -7.31 9.35
N GLY A 154 -4.27 -7.95 9.65
CA GLY A 154 -3.01 -7.28 9.85
C GLY A 154 -1.82 -8.17 9.52
N GLY A 155 -0.65 -7.60 9.61
CA GLY A 155 0.57 -8.33 9.28
C GLY A 155 1.83 -7.55 9.58
N VAL A 156 2.92 -8.10 9.09
CA VAL A 156 4.25 -7.51 9.17
C VAL A 156 4.77 -7.24 7.77
N SER A 157 5.51 -6.15 7.65
CA SER A 157 6.18 -5.73 6.42
C SER A 157 7.66 -5.58 6.69
N TYR A 158 8.48 -6.09 5.79
CA TYR A 158 9.92 -5.91 5.83
C TYR A 158 10.40 -5.31 4.50
N ASP A 159 11.01 -4.13 4.55
CA ASP A 159 11.49 -3.42 3.37
C ASP A 159 12.97 -3.69 3.13
N PHE A 160 13.28 -4.28 1.97
CA PHE A 160 14.64 -4.57 1.50
C PHE A 160 15.25 -3.45 0.66
N GLY A 161 14.42 -2.55 0.13
CA GLY A 161 14.82 -1.51 -0.81
C GLY A 161 15.52 -0.31 -0.19
N GLN A 162 15.94 -0.43 1.08
CA GLN A 162 16.54 0.68 1.78
C GLN A 162 17.95 0.98 1.28
N ASP A 163 18.10 2.14 0.67
CA ASP A 163 19.39 2.70 0.34
C ASP A 163 19.90 3.52 1.55
N LYS A 164 21.00 3.04 2.15
CA LYS A 164 21.61 3.65 3.35
C LYS A 164 22.24 5.01 3.07
N GLU A 165 22.48 5.33 1.79
CA GLU A 165 23.06 6.61 1.37
C GLU A 165 22.02 7.70 1.20
N LYS A 166 20.72 7.38 1.28
CA LYS A 166 19.63 8.35 1.15
C LYS A 166 19.50 9.25 2.38
N MET A 167 19.01 10.47 2.15
CA MET A 167 18.82 11.49 3.18
C MET A 167 17.83 11.05 4.25
N VAL A 168 16.78 10.31 3.88
CA VAL A 168 15.79 9.77 4.80
C VAL A 168 15.93 8.26 4.87
N LEU A 169 16.41 7.78 6.02
CA LEU A 169 16.54 6.35 6.28
C LEU A 169 15.29 5.84 6.99
N GLN A 170 14.77 4.71 6.50
CA GLN A 170 13.57 4.07 7.06
C GLN A 170 13.94 2.87 7.93
N LYS A 171 13.07 2.58 8.91
CA LYS A 171 13.14 1.30 9.63
C LYS A 171 12.63 0.18 8.71
N PRO A 172 13.34 -0.96 8.62
CA PRO A 172 12.96 -2.03 7.69
C PRO A 172 11.66 -2.74 8.09
N LEU A 173 11.36 -2.81 9.39
CA LEU A 173 10.24 -3.56 9.93
C LEU A 173 9.08 -2.63 10.27
N ASP A 174 7.90 -2.92 9.72
CA ASP A 174 6.65 -2.24 10.06
C ASP A 174 5.54 -3.26 10.34
N TYR A 175 4.66 -2.91 11.29
CA TYR A 175 3.42 -3.62 11.55
C TYR A 175 2.27 -2.83 10.94
N PHE A 176 1.32 -3.53 10.34
CA PHE A 176 0.22 -2.86 9.68
C PHE A 176 -1.13 -3.54 9.90
N ILE A 177 -2.18 -2.76 9.71
CA ILE A 177 -3.52 -3.28 9.44
C ILE A 177 -3.85 -3.08 7.97
N GLN A 178 -4.68 -3.97 7.45
CA GLN A 178 -5.15 -3.92 6.07
C GLN A 178 -6.63 -4.21 6.03
N VAL A 179 -7.36 -3.43 5.26
CA VAL A 179 -8.78 -3.64 4.97
C VAL A 179 -9.00 -3.54 3.48
N GLY A 180 -9.99 -4.27 2.99
CA GLY A 180 -10.28 -4.25 1.57
C GLY A 180 -11.63 -4.86 1.23
N PHE A 181 -11.93 -4.80 -0.03
CA PHE A 181 -13.11 -5.46 -0.60
C PHE A 181 -12.77 -6.00 -1.98
N GLY A 182 -13.49 -7.03 -2.38
CA GLY A 182 -13.29 -7.67 -3.66
C GLY A 182 -14.53 -8.44 -4.10
N CYS A 183 -14.40 -9.09 -5.24
CA CYS A 183 -15.43 -9.94 -5.78
C CYS A 183 -14.79 -11.16 -6.45
N ASP A 184 -15.22 -12.34 -6.05
CA ASP A 184 -14.83 -13.59 -6.72
C ASP A 184 -15.64 -13.76 -7.99
N PHE A 185 -14.99 -13.85 -9.15
CA PHE A 185 -15.60 -14.18 -10.44
C PHE A 185 -15.20 -15.60 -10.84
N TYR A 186 -16.20 -16.44 -11.05
CA TYR A 186 -16.00 -17.86 -11.37
C TYR A 186 -16.02 -18.08 -12.87
N PHE A 187 -14.84 -18.29 -13.44
CA PHE A 187 -14.68 -18.76 -14.82
C PHE A 187 -14.67 -20.28 -14.87
N SER A 188 -14.73 -20.86 -16.06
CA SER A 188 -14.74 -22.31 -16.23
C SER A 188 -13.47 -23.00 -15.71
N TRP A 189 -12.33 -22.30 -15.79
CA TRP A 189 -10.99 -22.85 -15.51
C TRP A 189 -10.36 -22.32 -14.23
N PHE A 190 -10.65 -21.09 -13.86
CA PHE A 190 -10.06 -20.41 -12.71
C PHE A 190 -11.08 -19.47 -12.04
N LYS A 191 -10.75 -19.03 -10.86
CA LYS A 191 -11.46 -17.98 -10.14
C LYS A 191 -10.60 -16.73 -10.16
N LEU A 192 -11.15 -15.61 -10.64
CA LEU A 192 -10.52 -14.30 -10.63
C LEU A 192 -11.12 -13.48 -9.51
N CYS A 193 -10.27 -12.96 -8.64
CA CYS A 193 -10.72 -12.16 -7.50
C CYS A 193 -10.03 -10.78 -7.55
N PRO A 194 -10.57 -9.80 -8.28
CA PRO A 194 -10.12 -8.43 -8.13
C PRO A 194 -10.41 -7.92 -6.72
N GLU A 195 -9.41 -7.28 -6.12
CA GLU A 195 -9.41 -6.87 -4.72
C GLU A 195 -8.74 -5.50 -4.57
N LEU A 196 -9.44 -4.56 -3.96
CA LEU A 196 -8.89 -3.27 -3.59
C LEU A 196 -8.61 -3.27 -2.08
N LYS A 197 -7.37 -3.04 -1.70
CA LYS A 197 -6.88 -3.05 -0.32
C LYS A 197 -6.28 -1.72 0.07
N TYR A 198 -6.50 -1.32 1.31
CA TYR A 198 -5.83 -0.21 1.96
C TYR A 198 -5.06 -0.70 3.17
N GLN A 199 -3.79 -0.37 3.20
CA GLN A 199 -2.86 -0.74 4.28
C GLN A 199 -2.40 0.51 5.03
N LEU A 200 -2.38 0.42 6.35
CA LEU A 200 -1.94 1.45 7.27
C LEU A 200 -0.86 0.89 8.21
N GLY A 201 0.36 1.41 8.13
CA GLY A 201 1.45 1.11 9.05
C GLY A 201 1.30 1.82 10.38
N PHE A 202 1.73 1.17 11.45
CA PHE A 202 1.65 1.71 12.81
C PHE A 202 2.96 2.29 13.30
N ASN A 203 4.09 1.75 12.83
CA ASN A 203 5.38 2.18 13.32
C ASN A 203 5.76 3.55 12.75
N ASN A 204 6.60 4.26 13.50
CA ASN A 204 7.34 5.37 12.92
C ASN A 204 8.42 4.81 12.01
N ALA A 205 8.21 4.95 10.69
CA ALA A 205 9.14 4.45 9.69
C ALA A 205 10.47 5.25 9.64
N LEU A 206 10.54 6.42 10.29
CA LEU A 206 11.74 7.25 10.30
C LEU A 206 12.81 6.65 11.22
N THR A 207 14.03 6.50 10.73
CA THR A 207 15.20 6.18 11.55
C THR A 207 15.85 7.47 12.02
N PRO A 208 15.86 7.75 13.35
CA PRO A 208 16.52 8.94 13.89
C PRO A 208 18.03 8.93 13.60
N ILE A 209 18.67 10.09 13.60
CA ILE A 209 20.08 10.24 13.26
C ILE A 209 21.00 9.49 14.23
N ASN A 210 20.66 9.51 15.53
CA ASN A 210 21.41 8.80 16.56
C ASN A 210 21.42 7.27 16.44
N GLU A 211 20.48 6.70 15.66
CA GLU A 211 20.41 5.26 15.37
C GLU A 211 21.11 4.89 14.03
N ARG A 212 21.63 5.87 13.30
CA ARG A 212 22.32 5.65 12.02
C ARG A 212 23.81 5.36 12.25
N SER A 213 24.40 4.54 11.38
CA SER A 213 25.84 4.32 11.36
C SER A 213 26.54 5.59 10.89
N GLU A 214 27.60 6.01 11.59
CA GLU A 214 28.39 7.19 11.24
C GLU A 214 28.92 7.13 9.81
N GLY A 215 28.80 8.24 9.08
CA GLY A 215 29.39 8.43 7.75
C GLY A 215 28.63 7.85 6.56
N ILE A 216 27.43 7.28 6.75
CA ILE A 216 26.70 6.58 5.67
C ILE A 216 25.52 7.43 5.13
N SER A 217 25.11 8.50 5.79
CA SER A 217 23.95 9.28 5.37
C SER A 217 24.35 10.58 4.66
N ALA A 218 23.73 10.87 3.53
CA ALA A 218 23.83 12.17 2.86
C ALA A 218 23.30 13.33 3.71
N ASP A 219 22.51 13.04 4.74
CA ASP A 219 21.99 13.99 5.74
C ASP A 219 22.75 13.84 7.07
N ALA A 220 24.09 14.04 7.02
CA ALA A 220 24.95 13.85 8.18
C ALA A 220 24.59 14.74 9.37
N ASP A 221 24.15 15.97 9.11
CA ASP A 221 23.75 16.94 10.13
C ASP A 221 22.28 16.82 10.54
N GLY A 222 21.52 15.95 9.88
CA GLY A 222 20.11 15.72 10.16
C GLY A 222 19.17 16.82 9.71
N PHE A 223 19.60 17.66 8.81
CA PHE A 223 18.84 18.81 8.37
C PHE A 223 17.46 18.44 7.83
N TYR A 224 17.38 17.40 6.99
CA TYR A 224 16.11 16.91 6.44
C TYR A 224 15.37 15.96 7.39
N THR A 225 16.11 15.13 8.11
CA THR A 225 15.53 14.14 9.03
C THR A 225 14.84 14.79 10.21
N ASN A 226 15.46 15.82 10.80
CA ASN A 226 14.91 16.54 11.96
C ASN A 226 13.67 17.39 11.61
N ALA A 227 13.43 17.67 10.34
CA ALA A 227 12.20 18.31 9.88
C ALA A 227 10.97 17.40 9.96
N ILE A 228 11.17 16.07 10.15
CA ILE A 228 10.10 15.08 10.25
C ILE A 228 10.04 14.51 11.66
N LYS A 229 8.90 14.63 12.32
CA LYS A 229 8.66 14.05 13.65
C LYS A 229 8.21 12.61 13.58
N HIS A 230 7.24 12.31 12.69
CA HIS A 230 6.71 10.97 12.47
C HIS A 230 6.45 10.73 11.00
N LEU A 231 6.77 9.50 10.56
CA LEU A 231 6.56 9.02 9.20
C LEU A 231 5.78 7.71 9.28
N ARG A 232 4.54 7.68 8.76
CA ARG A 232 3.71 6.48 8.72
C ARG A 232 3.51 6.01 7.29
N SER A 233 3.65 4.72 7.08
CA SER A 233 3.47 4.09 5.77
C SER A 233 1.98 3.90 5.45
N HIS A 234 1.60 4.24 4.22
CA HIS A 234 0.29 3.95 3.65
C HIS A 234 0.47 3.27 2.30
N MET A 235 -0.42 2.36 1.98
CA MET A 235 -0.42 1.73 0.66
C MET A 235 -1.85 1.40 0.22
N ILE A 236 -2.18 1.75 -1.02
CA ILE A 236 -3.36 1.29 -1.72
C ILE A 236 -2.92 0.26 -2.73
N THR A 237 -3.56 -0.90 -2.75
CA THR A 237 -3.22 -1.98 -3.67
C THR A 237 -4.47 -2.47 -4.40
N LEU A 238 -4.40 -2.53 -5.72
CA LEU A 238 -5.38 -3.18 -6.57
C LEU A 238 -4.75 -4.48 -7.05
N THR A 239 -5.25 -5.62 -6.57
CA THR A 239 -4.76 -6.95 -6.93
C THR A 239 -5.78 -7.74 -7.75
N PHE A 240 -5.26 -8.55 -8.65
CA PHE A 240 -6.00 -9.56 -9.38
C PHE A 240 -5.48 -10.92 -8.89
N ASN A 241 -6.31 -11.61 -8.16
CA ASN A 241 -5.99 -12.89 -7.55
C ASN A 241 -6.54 -14.02 -8.44
N PHE A 242 -5.72 -15.02 -8.70
CA PHE A 242 -6.03 -16.19 -9.56
C PHE A 242 -5.97 -17.43 -8.70
N GLU A 243 -7.13 -18.09 -8.52
CA GLU A 243 -7.33 -19.31 -7.72
C GLU A 243 -7.95 -20.47 -8.51
#